data_26bb265653a25f3023bfe7092dd1590e
#
_entry.id   26bb265653a25f3023bfe7092dd1590e
#
_cell.length_a   1.000
_cell.length_b   1.000
_cell.length_c   1.000
_cell.angle_alpha   90.00
_cell.angle_beta   90.00
_cell.angle_gamma   90.00
#
_symmetry.space_group_name_H-M   'P 1'
#
loop_
_entity.id
_entity.type
_entity.pdbx_description
1 polymer ?
#
loop_
_entity_poly.entity_id
_entity_poly.type
_entity_poly.pdbx_seq_one_letter_code
_entity_poly.pdbx_strand_id
1 'polypeptide(L)'
;DRRQRQMCIRDSAGTGHWPDADMLPVGPIRQVYDVNNWTNFTQDEQITMLTLWSIMRSPLMLGGELTGFDEFTMNLVTNSEILAMHANARHSHQVWRREIDGIEHALWIAADTKGGYYVAVFNLGDKDSDISIPLADLEIYDGVNGTELWSGEHVEEPKSLSVSLKSHGARAYHFTYN
;
A
#
# COMPACT_ATOMS: atom_id res chain seq x y z
N ASP A 1 -22.55 -14.63 -3.20
CA ASP A 1 -21.97 -13.89 -4.30
C ASP A 1 -20.71 -13.14 -3.86
N ARG A 2 -19.60 -13.22 -4.63
CA ARG A 2 -18.29 -12.64 -4.25
C ARG A 2 -18.34 -11.13 -4.02
N ARG A 3 -19.13 -10.39 -4.81
CA ARG A 3 -19.29 -8.94 -4.67
C ARG A 3 -19.99 -8.56 -3.37
N GLN A 4 -21.01 -9.30 -2.98
CA GLN A 4 -21.71 -9.07 -1.71
C GLN A 4 -20.82 -9.40 -0.50
N ARG A 5 -20.01 -10.46 -0.57
CA ARG A 5 -19.04 -10.77 0.50
C ARG A 5 -17.97 -9.68 0.66
N GLN A 6 -17.44 -9.15 -0.43
CA GLN A 6 -16.48 -8.04 -0.38
C GLN A 6 -17.09 -6.75 0.17
N MET A 7 -18.34 -6.43 -0.16
CA MET A 7 -19.07 -5.30 0.44
C MET A 7 -19.27 -5.51 1.93
N CYS A 8 -19.72 -6.68 2.37
CA CYS A 8 -19.93 -6.97 3.80
C CYS A 8 -18.63 -6.94 4.60
N ILE A 9 -17.52 -7.44 4.06
CA ILE A 9 -16.20 -7.37 4.72
C ILE A 9 -15.77 -5.90 4.86
N ARG A 10 -15.97 -5.10 3.84
CA ARG A 10 -15.64 -3.68 3.81
C ARG A 10 -16.45 -2.86 4.81
N ASP A 11 -17.77 -3.12 4.89
CA ASP A 11 -18.67 -2.46 5.83
C ASP A 11 -18.43 -2.87 7.29
N SER A 12 -17.84 -4.03 7.50
CA SER A 12 -17.48 -4.56 8.82
C SER A 12 -16.05 -4.23 9.24
N ALA A 13 -15.22 -3.65 8.36
CA ALA A 13 -13.86 -3.25 8.69
C ALA A 13 -13.86 -2.04 9.65
N GLY A 14 -13.10 -2.14 10.73
CA GLY A 14 -13.06 -1.16 11.82
C GLY A 14 -13.62 -1.75 13.11
N THR A 15 -13.57 -1.04 14.21
CA THR A 15 -14.13 -1.48 15.52
C THR A 15 -13.76 -2.90 15.96
N GLY A 16 -12.49 -3.31 15.69
CA GLY A 16 -11.96 -4.62 16.10
C GLY A 16 -12.09 -5.74 15.04
N HIS A 17 -12.59 -5.42 13.85
CA HIS A 17 -12.69 -6.35 12.74
C HIS A 17 -11.93 -5.79 11.52
N TRP A 18 -10.97 -6.55 11.00
CA TRP A 18 -10.16 -6.16 9.85
C TRP A 18 -10.18 -7.26 8.79
N PRO A 19 -10.09 -6.91 7.49
CA PRO A 19 -9.87 -7.92 6.45
C PRO A 19 -8.52 -8.60 6.70
N ASP A 20 -8.51 -9.91 6.77
CA ASP A 20 -7.29 -10.69 6.88
C ASP A 20 -6.84 -11.14 5.48
N ALA A 21 -5.71 -10.60 5.03
CA ALA A 21 -5.14 -10.91 3.73
C ALA A 21 -4.02 -11.96 3.80
N ASP A 22 -3.94 -12.68 4.95
CA ASP A 22 -2.96 -13.72 5.21
C ASP A 22 -1.53 -13.19 5.48
N MET A 23 -0.59 -14.09 5.65
CA MET A 23 0.79 -13.81 5.97
C MET A 23 1.52 -13.09 4.83
N LEU A 24 2.54 -12.30 5.20
CA LEU A 24 3.47 -11.65 4.29
C LEU A 24 4.66 -12.56 4.01
N PRO A 25 4.73 -13.23 2.85
CA PRO A 25 5.83 -14.13 2.50
C PRO A 25 7.04 -13.34 1.98
N VAL A 26 7.68 -12.58 2.85
CA VAL A 26 8.83 -11.72 2.55
C VAL A 26 10.14 -12.35 3.05
N GLY A 27 11.25 -12.06 2.39
CA GLY A 27 12.57 -12.58 2.74
C GLY A 27 12.68 -14.10 2.61
N PRO A 28 13.45 -14.79 3.48
CA PRO A 28 13.56 -16.24 3.49
C PRO A 28 12.29 -16.86 4.08
N ILE A 29 11.54 -17.61 3.28
CA ILE A 29 10.20 -18.13 3.63
C ILE A 29 10.17 -19.59 4.04
N ARG A 30 11.24 -20.33 3.79
CA ARG A 30 11.32 -21.76 4.16
C ARG A 30 12.76 -22.19 4.28
N GLN A 31 13.17 -22.51 5.49
CA GLN A 31 14.44 -23.20 5.74
C GLN A 31 14.13 -24.65 6.13
N VAL A 32 14.20 -25.56 5.17
CA VAL A 32 14.09 -27.00 5.41
C VAL A 32 15.28 -27.67 4.75
N TYR A 33 16.09 -28.40 5.50
CA TYR A 33 17.22 -29.17 5.01
C TYR A 33 18.25 -28.39 4.19
N ASP A 34 18.79 -27.32 4.71
CA ASP A 34 19.84 -26.48 4.09
C ASP A 34 19.47 -25.83 2.76
N VAL A 35 18.19 -25.77 2.40
CA VAL A 35 17.70 -25.05 1.21
C VAL A 35 17.24 -23.67 1.63
N ASN A 36 17.99 -22.62 1.25
CA ASN A 36 17.57 -21.23 1.40
C ASN A 36 16.51 -20.92 0.34
N ASN A 37 15.25 -20.98 0.71
CA ASN A 37 14.15 -20.56 -0.13
C ASN A 37 13.77 -19.12 0.20
N TRP A 38 14.16 -18.19 -0.66
CA TRP A 38 13.67 -16.82 -0.63
C TRP A 38 12.26 -16.74 -1.25
N THR A 39 11.56 -15.67 -0.86
CA THR A 39 10.33 -15.31 -1.55
C THR A 39 10.54 -15.22 -3.06
N ASN A 40 9.54 -15.64 -3.84
CA ASN A 40 9.55 -15.50 -5.29
C ASN A 40 9.11 -14.10 -5.75
N PHE A 41 8.61 -13.28 -4.84
CA PHE A 41 8.20 -11.91 -5.14
C PHE A 41 9.41 -11.01 -5.33
N THR A 42 9.36 -10.16 -6.36
CA THR A 42 10.32 -9.08 -6.56
C THR A 42 10.23 -8.06 -5.40
N GLN A 43 11.19 -7.16 -5.29
CA GLN A 43 11.15 -6.11 -4.28
C GLN A 43 9.93 -5.20 -4.46
N ASP A 44 9.57 -4.85 -5.70
CA ASP A 44 8.39 -4.03 -5.99
C ASP A 44 7.08 -4.73 -5.62
N GLU A 45 6.96 -6.03 -5.86
CA GLU A 45 5.80 -6.82 -5.43
C GLU A 45 5.70 -6.94 -3.90
N GLN A 46 6.83 -7.06 -3.20
CA GLN A 46 6.84 -7.06 -1.72
C GLN A 46 6.43 -5.69 -1.15
N ILE A 47 6.88 -4.57 -1.76
CA ILE A 47 6.43 -3.21 -1.44
C ILE A 47 4.92 -3.09 -1.68
N THR A 48 4.43 -3.57 -2.81
CA THR A 48 3.01 -3.57 -3.17
C THR A 48 2.17 -4.32 -2.15
N MET A 49 2.60 -5.50 -1.77
CA MET A 49 1.92 -6.34 -0.77
C MET A 49 1.83 -5.63 0.59
N LEU A 50 2.95 -5.13 1.10
CA LEU A 50 2.95 -4.46 2.40
C LEU A 50 2.16 -3.14 2.37
N THR A 51 2.20 -2.39 1.26
CA THR A 51 1.39 -1.20 1.05
C THR A 51 -0.09 -1.52 1.11
N LEU A 52 -0.55 -2.57 0.39
CA LEU A 52 -1.96 -2.95 0.37
C LEU A 52 -2.43 -3.44 1.73
N TRP A 53 -1.69 -4.36 2.39
CA TRP A 53 -2.02 -4.85 3.74
C TRP A 53 -2.10 -3.69 4.73
N SER A 54 -1.20 -2.70 4.61
CA SER A 54 -1.17 -1.56 5.52
C SER A 54 -2.35 -0.62 5.31
N ILE A 55 -2.67 -0.20 4.08
CA ILE A 55 -3.78 0.72 3.86
C ILE A 55 -5.13 0.09 4.18
N MET A 56 -5.33 -1.20 3.87
CA MET A 56 -6.56 -1.91 4.21
C MET A 56 -6.61 -2.41 5.66
N ARG A 57 -5.54 -2.24 6.42
CA ARG A 57 -5.38 -2.68 7.81
C ARG A 57 -5.55 -4.17 8.02
N SER A 58 -5.06 -4.96 7.09
CA SER A 58 -4.89 -6.39 7.32
C SER A 58 -3.87 -6.62 8.43
N PRO A 59 -4.05 -7.61 9.31
CA PRO A 59 -3.00 -8.00 10.24
C PRO A 59 -1.67 -8.22 9.54
N LEU A 60 -0.60 -7.62 10.05
CA LEU A 60 0.75 -7.78 9.49
C LEU A 60 1.43 -8.97 10.17
N MET A 61 1.29 -10.16 9.60
CA MET A 61 1.92 -11.37 10.05
C MET A 61 3.06 -11.75 9.10
N LEU A 62 4.29 -11.72 9.61
CA LEU A 62 5.46 -12.09 8.81
C LEU A 62 5.55 -13.61 8.64
N GLY A 63 5.58 -14.06 7.41
CA GLY A 63 5.72 -15.48 7.04
C GLY A 63 7.15 -15.91 6.75
N GLY A 64 8.12 -14.99 6.94
CA GLY A 64 9.53 -15.23 6.71
C GLY A 64 10.31 -15.61 7.98
N GLU A 65 11.50 -16.16 7.81
CA GLU A 65 12.45 -16.44 8.89
C GLU A 65 13.18 -15.14 9.30
N LEU A 66 12.80 -14.58 10.45
CA LEU A 66 13.25 -13.26 10.90
C LEU A 66 14.76 -13.13 11.05
N THR A 67 15.44 -14.22 11.43
CA THR A 67 16.89 -14.20 11.64
C THR A 67 17.70 -14.15 10.35
N GLY A 68 17.05 -14.43 9.23
CA GLY A 68 17.65 -14.45 7.89
C GLY A 68 17.30 -13.23 7.02
N PHE A 69 16.62 -12.21 7.55
CA PHE A 69 16.26 -11.02 6.78
C PHE A 69 17.49 -10.26 6.32
N ASP A 70 17.51 -9.92 5.01
CA ASP A 70 18.47 -8.99 4.45
C ASP A 70 18.11 -7.53 4.78
N GLU A 71 18.98 -6.60 4.40
CA GLU A 71 18.78 -5.18 4.64
C GLU A 71 17.48 -4.66 3.99
N PHE A 72 17.18 -5.09 2.76
CA PHE A 72 15.94 -4.70 2.09
C PHE A 72 14.71 -5.17 2.87
N THR A 73 14.65 -6.45 3.21
CA THR A 73 13.51 -7.02 3.94
C THR A 73 13.35 -6.37 5.31
N MET A 74 14.46 -6.11 6.01
CA MET A 74 14.41 -5.42 7.29
C MET A 74 13.85 -3.99 7.14
N ASN A 75 14.35 -3.21 6.17
CA ASN A 75 13.85 -1.86 5.90
C ASN A 75 12.38 -1.87 5.47
N LEU A 76 11.97 -2.87 4.69
CA LEU A 76 10.59 -3.05 4.27
C LEU A 76 9.63 -3.20 5.46
N VAL A 77 9.91 -4.14 6.36
CA VAL A 77 9.00 -4.49 7.46
C VAL A 77 9.09 -3.55 8.66
N THR A 78 10.13 -2.71 8.74
CA THR A 78 10.33 -1.74 9.81
C THR A 78 10.12 -0.29 9.36
N ASN A 79 9.62 -0.04 8.14
CA ASN A 79 9.32 1.31 7.67
C ASN A 79 8.27 1.96 8.58
N SER A 80 8.67 2.99 9.33
CA SER A 80 7.84 3.65 10.34
C SER A 80 6.60 4.32 9.75
N GLU A 81 6.71 4.87 8.54
CA GLU A 81 5.62 5.58 7.88
C GLU A 81 4.53 4.63 7.38
N ILE A 82 4.92 3.49 6.82
CA ILE A 82 4.00 2.42 6.41
C ILE A 82 3.31 1.79 7.63
N LEU A 83 4.05 1.56 8.71
CA LEU A 83 3.49 1.08 9.97
C LEU A 83 2.55 2.12 10.61
N ALA A 84 2.86 3.42 10.49
CA ALA A 84 1.97 4.50 10.91
C ALA A 84 0.68 4.52 10.08
N MET A 85 0.76 4.35 8.77
CA MET A 85 -0.42 4.18 7.91
C MET A 85 -1.27 2.98 8.37
N HIS A 86 -0.66 1.83 8.61
CA HIS A 86 -1.37 0.65 9.12
C HIS A 86 -2.08 0.93 10.45
N ALA A 87 -1.44 1.64 11.37
CA ALA A 87 -2.00 1.93 12.69
C ALA A 87 -3.15 2.96 12.66
N ASN A 88 -3.07 3.96 11.77
CA ASN A 88 -3.92 5.15 11.81
C ASN A 88 -4.98 5.20 10.70
N ALA A 89 -4.84 4.44 9.61
CA ALA A 89 -5.80 4.42 8.52
C ALA A 89 -7.21 4.04 8.99
N ARG A 90 -8.23 4.76 8.51
CA ARG A 90 -9.66 4.53 8.78
C ARG A 90 -10.46 4.69 7.50
N HIS A 91 -11.59 3.98 7.44
CA HIS A 91 -12.51 4.04 6.28
C HIS A 91 -11.80 3.75 4.95
N SER A 92 -10.81 2.88 4.99
CA SER A 92 -10.01 2.51 3.83
C SER A 92 -10.88 1.87 2.75
N HIS A 93 -10.73 2.36 1.51
CA HIS A 93 -11.46 1.80 0.37
C HIS A 93 -10.75 2.06 -0.95
N GLN A 94 -11.05 1.21 -1.92
CA GLN A 94 -10.63 1.39 -3.29
C GLN A 94 -11.51 2.47 -3.95
N VAL A 95 -10.90 3.59 -4.36
CA VAL A 95 -11.59 4.67 -5.07
C VAL A 95 -11.98 4.20 -6.48
N TRP A 96 -11.01 3.63 -7.19
CA TRP A 96 -11.23 3.05 -8.52
C TRP A 96 -10.19 1.98 -8.86
N ARG A 97 -10.53 1.15 -9.82
CA ARG A 97 -9.65 0.26 -10.54
C ARG A 97 -9.96 0.44 -12.03
N ARG A 98 -8.98 0.86 -12.82
CA ARG A 98 -9.17 1.19 -14.23
C ARG A 98 -7.89 1.00 -15.04
N GLU A 99 -8.05 0.84 -16.34
CA GLU A 99 -6.96 0.82 -17.30
C GLU A 99 -6.60 2.26 -17.72
N ILE A 100 -5.29 2.54 -17.69
CA ILE A 100 -4.68 3.79 -18.18
C ILE A 100 -3.53 3.37 -19.10
N ASP A 101 -3.56 3.81 -20.36
CA ASP A 101 -2.55 3.49 -21.40
C ASP A 101 -2.28 1.98 -21.55
N GLY A 102 -3.34 1.16 -21.45
CA GLY A 102 -3.26 -0.30 -21.60
C GLY A 102 -2.73 -1.03 -20.37
N ILE A 103 -2.56 -0.35 -19.25
CA ILE A 103 -2.08 -0.91 -17.97
C ILE A 103 -3.15 -0.71 -16.90
N GLU A 104 -3.50 -1.76 -16.20
CA GLU A 104 -4.49 -1.70 -15.11
C GLU A 104 -3.88 -1.12 -13.84
N HIS A 105 -4.58 -0.16 -13.23
CA HIS A 105 -4.18 0.49 -11.98
C HIS A 105 -5.30 0.45 -10.95
N ALA A 106 -4.94 0.49 -9.68
CA ALA A 106 -5.87 0.66 -8.58
C ALA A 106 -5.45 1.83 -7.68
N LEU A 107 -6.44 2.59 -7.22
CA LEU A 107 -6.29 3.72 -6.32
C LEU A 107 -7.07 3.47 -5.04
N TRP A 108 -6.40 3.64 -3.91
CA TRP A 108 -6.98 3.50 -2.57
C TRP A 108 -6.81 4.79 -1.78
N ILE A 109 -7.77 5.04 -0.89
CA ILE A 109 -7.72 6.13 0.08
C ILE A 109 -8.14 5.63 1.46
N ALA A 110 -7.59 6.25 2.49
CA ALA A 110 -8.02 6.09 3.87
C ALA A 110 -7.87 7.43 4.60
N ALA A 111 -8.77 7.72 5.54
CA ALA A 111 -8.60 8.86 6.44
C ALA A 111 -7.53 8.53 7.50
N ASP A 112 -6.74 9.52 7.90
CA ASP A 112 -5.84 9.40 9.05
C ASP A 112 -6.58 9.82 10.34
N THR A 113 -6.48 9.03 11.40
CA THR A 113 -7.02 9.38 12.72
C THR A 113 -6.43 10.66 13.33
N LYS A 114 -5.25 11.06 12.86
CA LYS A 114 -4.55 12.29 13.29
C LYS A 114 -4.86 13.51 12.42
N GLY A 115 -5.66 13.33 11.38
CA GLY A 115 -6.01 14.33 10.37
C GLY A 115 -5.22 14.15 9.08
N GLY A 116 -5.93 14.34 7.94
CA GLY A 116 -5.39 14.10 6.60
C GLY A 116 -5.79 12.76 6.02
N TYR A 117 -5.06 12.33 4.99
CA TYR A 117 -5.40 11.15 4.19
C TYR A 117 -4.16 10.33 3.83
N TYR A 118 -4.33 9.02 3.83
CA TYR A 118 -3.42 8.08 3.18
C TYR A 118 -3.95 7.71 1.80
N VAL A 119 -3.08 7.74 0.81
CA VAL A 119 -3.39 7.39 -0.58
C VAL A 119 -2.40 6.33 -1.05
N ALA A 120 -2.88 5.25 -1.64
CA ALA A 120 -2.02 4.22 -2.23
C ALA A 120 -2.40 3.98 -3.68
N VAL A 121 -1.38 3.90 -4.55
CA VAL A 121 -1.50 3.72 -5.99
C VAL A 121 -0.77 2.44 -6.36
N PHE A 122 -1.41 1.59 -7.15
CA PHE A 122 -0.92 0.29 -7.54
C PHE A 122 -0.90 0.15 -9.06
N ASN A 123 0.20 -0.34 -9.60
CA ASN A 123 0.30 -0.83 -10.95
C ASN A 123 0.04 -2.35 -10.94
N LEU A 124 -0.99 -2.80 -11.66
CA LEU A 124 -1.38 -4.22 -11.72
C LEU A 124 -0.93 -4.89 -13.03
N GLY A 125 -0.15 -4.18 -13.84
CA GLY A 125 0.34 -4.68 -15.12
C GLY A 125 1.83 -5.03 -15.12
N ASP A 126 2.25 -5.68 -16.20
CA ASP A 126 3.61 -6.21 -16.39
C ASP A 126 4.61 -5.17 -16.94
N LYS A 127 4.26 -3.89 -16.98
CA LYS A 127 5.09 -2.80 -17.49
C LYS A 127 5.12 -1.63 -16.53
N ASP A 128 6.24 -0.90 -16.53
CA ASP A 128 6.35 0.38 -15.84
C ASP A 128 5.34 1.39 -16.40
N SER A 129 4.85 2.28 -15.57
CA SER A 129 3.87 3.30 -15.94
C SER A 129 4.08 4.61 -15.20
N ASP A 130 3.79 5.72 -15.89
CA ASP A 130 3.70 7.06 -15.32
C ASP A 130 2.25 7.54 -15.43
N ILE A 131 1.63 7.86 -14.32
CA ILE A 131 0.24 8.32 -14.28
C ILE A 131 0.11 9.63 -13.50
N SER A 132 -0.92 10.40 -13.83
CA SER A 132 -1.29 11.60 -13.11
C SER A 132 -2.71 11.47 -12.57
N ILE A 133 -2.88 11.71 -11.28
CA ILE A 133 -4.13 11.56 -10.54
C ILE A 133 -4.52 12.93 -9.99
N PRO A 134 -5.60 13.56 -10.48
CA PRO A 134 -6.12 14.77 -9.86
C PRO A 134 -6.51 14.51 -8.40
N LEU A 135 -6.07 15.34 -7.47
CA LEU A 135 -6.46 15.17 -6.05
C LEU A 135 -7.96 15.37 -5.84
N ALA A 136 -8.62 16.11 -6.72
CA ALA A 136 -10.08 16.24 -6.72
C ALA A 136 -10.81 14.89 -6.92
N ASP A 137 -10.20 13.91 -7.62
CA ASP A 137 -10.73 12.55 -7.75
C ASP A 137 -10.77 11.80 -6.40
N LEU A 138 -10.00 12.28 -5.42
CA LEU A 138 -9.89 11.75 -4.06
C LEU A 138 -10.66 12.60 -3.06
N GLU A 139 -11.40 13.62 -3.51
CA GLU A 139 -12.06 14.63 -2.67
C GLU A 139 -11.06 15.38 -1.74
N ILE A 140 -9.79 15.42 -2.13
CA ILE A 140 -8.75 16.20 -1.48
C ILE A 140 -8.61 17.51 -2.25
N TYR A 141 -8.85 18.63 -1.56
CA TYR A 141 -8.84 19.96 -2.13
C TYR A 141 -7.58 20.73 -1.69
N ASP A 142 -7.50 22.00 -2.06
CA ASP A 142 -6.33 22.86 -1.84
C ASP A 142 -5.84 22.90 -0.37
N GLY A 143 -4.55 23.22 -0.19
CA GLY A 143 -3.94 23.40 1.12
C GLY A 143 -3.46 22.13 1.81
N VAL A 144 -3.10 21.11 1.03
CA VAL A 144 -2.47 19.91 1.57
C VAL A 144 -1.03 19.79 1.10
N ASN A 145 -0.18 19.26 1.97
CA ASN A 145 1.15 18.77 1.63
C ASN A 145 1.18 17.24 1.73
N GLY A 146 1.98 16.63 0.86
CA GLY A 146 2.13 15.18 0.81
C GLY A 146 3.54 14.72 1.13
N THR A 147 3.67 13.50 1.62
CA THR A 147 4.94 12.77 1.73
C THR A 147 4.75 11.39 1.16
N GLU A 148 5.64 10.98 0.25
CA GLU A 148 5.70 9.59 -0.22
C GLU A 148 6.34 8.74 0.87
N LEU A 149 5.65 7.67 1.30
CA LEU A 149 5.99 6.95 2.54
C LEU A 149 7.17 5.99 2.42
N TRP A 150 7.53 5.57 1.20
CA TRP A 150 8.67 4.70 0.96
C TRP A 150 9.98 5.47 0.80
N SER A 151 9.94 6.58 0.06
CA SER A 151 11.12 7.40 -0.26
C SER A 151 11.32 8.60 0.67
N GLY A 152 10.26 9.06 1.34
CA GLY A 152 10.25 10.29 2.11
C GLY A 152 10.17 11.55 1.24
N GLU A 153 9.92 11.44 -0.07
CA GLU A 153 9.80 12.58 -0.98
C GLU A 153 8.60 13.45 -0.61
N HIS A 154 8.82 14.77 -0.56
CA HIS A 154 7.78 15.75 -0.24
C HIS A 154 7.11 16.27 -1.51
N VAL A 155 5.80 16.44 -1.46
CA VAL A 155 4.96 17.02 -2.53
C VAL A 155 4.23 18.22 -1.96
N GLU A 156 4.61 19.41 -2.39
CA GLU A 156 4.06 20.68 -1.89
C GLU A 156 2.82 21.08 -2.70
N GLU A 157 1.71 21.32 -2.02
CA GLU A 157 0.43 21.82 -2.53
C GLU A 157 0.03 21.24 -3.91
N PRO A 158 0.04 19.92 -4.10
CA PRO A 158 -0.21 19.34 -5.43
C PRO A 158 -1.70 19.49 -5.80
N LYS A 159 -1.96 19.85 -7.06
CA LYS A 159 -3.30 19.75 -7.67
C LYS A 159 -3.55 18.37 -8.27
N SER A 160 -2.47 17.74 -8.68
CA SER A 160 -2.46 16.36 -9.16
C SER A 160 -1.21 15.66 -8.68
N LEU A 161 -1.33 14.38 -8.39
CA LEU A 161 -0.27 13.50 -7.97
C LEU A 161 0.31 12.82 -9.21
N SER A 162 1.56 13.13 -9.57
CA SER A 162 2.31 12.43 -10.62
C SER A 162 3.04 11.25 -10.01
N VAL A 163 2.80 10.05 -10.51
CA VAL A 163 3.30 8.81 -9.92
C VAL A 163 3.99 7.95 -10.96
N SER A 164 5.26 7.64 -10.73
CA SER A 164 5.99 6.63 -11.51
C SER A 164 5.96 5.29 -10.77
N LEU A 165 5.43 4.27 -11.42
CA LEU A 165 5.23 2.94 -10.87
C LEU A 165 5.99 1.90 -11.69
N LYS A 166 6.74 1.05 -11.02
CA LYS A 166 7.29 -0.15 -11.62
C LYS A 166 6.17 -1.16 -11.94
N SER A 167 6.46 -2.10 -12.83
CA SER A 167 5.63 -3.29 -13.03
C SER A 167 5.32 -3.94 -11.68
N HIS A 168 4.04 -4.19 -11.40
CA HIS A 168 3.51 -4.70 -10.12
C HIS A 168 3.91 -3.88 -8.89
N GLY A 169 4.34 -2.63 -9.08
CA GLY A 169 4.79 -1.73 -8.03
C GLY A 169 3.66 -0.90 -7.40
N ALA A 170 3.95 -0.32 -6.24
CA ALA A 170 3.06 0.60 -5.55
C ALA A 170 3.81 1.83 -5.03
N ARG A 171 3.04 2.91 -4.80
CA ARG A 171 3.43 4.09 -4.04
C ARG A 171 2.38 4.41 -3.01
N ALA A 172 2.81 4.95 -1.87
CA ALA A 172 1.92 5.36 -0.79
C ALA A 172 2.27 6.78 -0.35
N TYR A 173 1.24 7.57 -0.09
CA TYR A 173 1.37 8.97 0.28
C TYR A 173 0.57 9.27 1.54
N HIS A 174 1.07 10.18 2.36
CA HIS A 174 0.34 10.79 3.45
C HIS A 174 0.15 12.28 3.15
N PHE A 175 -1.09 12.72 3.04
CA PHE A 175 -1.46 14.12 2.86
C PHE A 175 -1.98 14.70 4.16
N THR A 176 -1.44 15.86 4.54
CA THR A 176 -1.87 16.63 5.71
C THR A 176 -2.24 18.04 5.29
N TYR A 177 -3.21 18.63 6.00
CA TYR A 177 -3.57 20.04 5.82
C TYR A 177 -2.47 20.95 6.38
N ASN A 178 -2.28 22.12 5.72
CA ASN A 178 -1.35 23.19 6.16
C ASN A 178 -1.84 23.86 7.45
#